data_de4fcb1eb6cc4e9184e8821ceb857d90
#
_entry.id   de4fcb1eb6cc4e9184e8821ceb857d90
#
_cell.length_a   1.000
_cell.length_b   1.000
_cell.length_c   1.000
_cell.angle_alpha   90.00
_cell.angle_beta   90.00
_cell.angle_gamma   90.00
#
_symmetry.space_group_name_H-M   'P 1'
#
loop_
_entity.id
_entity.type
_entity.pdbx_description
1 polymer ?
#
loop_
_entity_poly.entity_id
_entity_poly.type
_entity_poly.pdbx_seq_one_letter_code
_entity_poly.pdbx_strand_id
1 'polypeptide(L)'
;SLNQNIYMEKRGTNLLFGILIVLVFWLLCSMPTNTHTFFFRNLIDEKVTNDIATTQGYLSQIKDNTVTEAKIQARCVEVENQVNTKLQSLEAEIKNPLNPGNGPETERVLGEIAQILGVSKINKLSGVGNTVAERNTLYQAYRDVILLQLDNKKMNIIKEMQPSNDNYRKTATKDWKNLELTKKYIDAGQLSLTDADDIKTVCNNLNQGYSTIKAYQQFVDFKNDGDKDAYTCSNPQTKVSRLLSVYDVWVDFIKGELGGLAFVFWILISILVDVAAFIFFDIAFKKREM
;
A
#
# COMPACT_ATOMS: atom_id res chain seq x y z
N SER A 1 -65.69 38.36 -16.68
CA SER A 1 -64.62 39.09 -15.99
C SER A 1 -64.22 38.47 -14.61
N LEU A 2 -65.17 37.90 -13.86
CA LEU A 2 -64.85 37.25 -12.58
C LEU A 2 -63.93 36.01 -12.71
N ASN A 3 -64.17 35.23 -13.75
CA ASN A 3 -63.31 34.03 -14.01
C ASN A 3 -61.88 34.37 -14.40
N GLN A 4 -61.65 35.50 -15.06
CA GLN A 4 -60.32 35.95 -15.44
C GLN A 4 -59.50 36.41 -14.23
N ASN A 5 -60.14 37.11 -13.28
CA ASN A 5 -59.43 37.57 -12.08
C ASN A 5 -59.05 36.41 -11.14
N ILE A 6 -59.93 35.43 -10.98
CA ILE A 6 -59.61 34.20 -10.21
C ILE A 6 -58.50 33.36 -10.88
N TYR A 7 -58.51 33.37 -12.24
CA TYR A 7 -57.45 32.67 -13.02
C TYR A 7 -56.09 33.38 -12.92
N MET A 8 -56.09 34.70 -12.88
CA MET A 8 -54.89 35.53 -12.73
C MET A 8 -54.29 35.41 -11.33
N GLU A 9 -55.15 35.40 -10.29
CA GLU A 9 -54.73 35.26 -8.89
C GLU A 9 -54.15 33.87 -8.59
N LYS A 10 -54.77 32.79 -9.10
CA LYS A 10 -54.23 31.42 -9.05
C LYS A 10 -53.00 31.22 -9.93
N ARG A 11 -52.87 32.00 -11.00
CA ARG A 11 -51.73 31.94 -11.92
C ARG A 11 -50.45 32.41 -11.26
N GLY A 12 -50.52 33.43 -10.38
CA GLY A 12 -49.37 33.93 -9.63
C GLY A 12 -48.81 32.91 -8.64
N THR A 13 -49.66 32.26 -7.86
CA THR A 13 -49.25 31.22 -6.92
C THR A 13 -48.78 29.95 -7.59
N ASN A 14 -49.38 29.52 -8.69
CA ASN A 14 -48.94 28.37 -9.46
C ASN A 14 -47.61 28.65 -10.20
N LEU A 15 -47.38 29.88 -10.65
CA LEU A 15 -46.11 30.30 -11.25
C LEU A 15 -44.98 30.26 -10.21
N LEU A 16 -45.24 30.84 -9.01
CA LEU A 16 -44.26 30.79 -7.91
C LEU A 16 -43.92 29.37 -7.51
N PHE A 17 -44.92 28.50 -7.41
CA PHE A 17 -44.74 27.09 -7.09
C PHE A 17 -43.95 26.34 -8.19
N GLY A 18 -44.24 26.65 -9.48
CA GLY A 18 -43.52 26.13 -10.61
C GLY A 18 -42.04 26.57 -10.63
N ILE A 19 -41.78 27.85 -10.35
CA ILE A 19 -40.41 28.37 -10.22
C ILE A 19 -39.67 27.70 -9.06
N LEU A 20 -40.33 27.51 -7.92
CA LEU A 20 -39.72 26.82 -6.78
C LEU A 20 -39.34 25.38 -7.12
N ILE A 21 -40.21 24.63 -7.79
CA ILE A 21 -39.95 23.26 -8.21
C ILE A 21 -38.75 23.22 -9.17
N VAL A 22 -38.71 24.10 -10.17
CA VAL A 22 -37.61 24.19 -11.14
C VAL A 22 -36.30 24.54 -10.42
N LEU A 23 -36.34 25.46 -9.46
CA LEU A 23 -35.17 25.87 -8.70
C LEU A 23 -34.66 24.74 -7.79
N VAL A 24 -35.54 24.01 -7.15
CA VAL A 24 -35.20 22.83 -6.34
C VAL A 24 -34.59 21.72 -7.23
N PHE A 25 -35.21 21.41 -8.37
CA PHE A 25 -34.69 20.45 -9.32
C PHE A 25 -33.31 20.85 -9.86
N TRP A 26 -33.15 22.13 -10.19
CA TRP A 26 -31.87 22.67 -10.66
C TRP A 26 -30.78 22.53 -9.59
N LEU A 27 -31.07 22.93 -8.32
CA LEU A 27 -30.12 22.81 -7.21
C LEU A 27 -29.75 21.36 -6.87
N LEU A 28 -30.69 20.42 -7.01
CA LEU A 28 -30.46 19.02 -6.63
C LEU A 28 -29.90 18.14 -7.76
N CYS A 29 -30.16 18.49 -9.00
CA CYS A 29 -29.83 17.65 -10.15
C CYS A 29 -28.88 18.32 -11.15
N SER A 30 -29.27 19.47 -11.73
CA SER A 30 -28.53 20.08 -12.85
C SER A 30 -27.22 20.68 -12.39
N MET A 31 -27.25 21.56 -11.39
CA MET A 31 -26.04 22.25 -10.91
C MET A 31 -24.97 21.29 -10.37
N PRO A 32 -25.29 20.30 -9.51
CA PRO A 32 -24.28 19.36 -9.04
C PRO A 32 -23.65 18.53 -10.16
N THR A 33 -24.44 18.08 -11.12
CA THR A 33 -23.95 17.26 -12.24
C THR A 33 -23.07 18.07 -13.19
N ASN A 34 -23.48 19.30 -13.53
CA ASN A 34 -22.69 20.16 -14.38
C ASN A 34 -21.36 20.58 -13.72
N THR A 35 -21.42 20.98 -12.44
CA THR A 35 -20.24 21.30 -11.64
C THR A 35 -19.26 20.13 -11.60
N HIS A 36 -19.78 18.92 -11.32
CA HIS A 36 -18.96 17.70 -11.30
C HIS A 36 -18.33 17.44 -12.67
N THR A 37 -19.06 17.57 -13.77
CA THR A 37 -18.52 17.33 -15.12
C THR A 37 -17.38 18.27 -15.46
N PHE A 38 -17.53 19.57 -15.16
CA PHE A 38 -16.47 20.55 -15.41
C PHE A 38 -15.26 20.33 -14.49
N PHE A 39 -15.49 20.10 -13.22
CA PHE A 39 -14.47 19.83 -12.24
C PHE A 39 -13.68 18.56 -12.58
N PHE A 40 -14.39 17.48 -12.91
CA PHE A 40 -13.79 16.20 -13.30
C PHE A 40 -12.86 16.33 -14.50
N ARG A 41 -13.34 16.92 -15.61
CA ARG A 41 -12.55 17.07 -16.84
C ARG A 41 -11.24 17.83 -16.65
N ASN A 42 -11.21 18.78 -15.72
CA ASN A 42 -10.03 19.63 -15.52
C ASN A 42 -9.04 19.08 -14.49
N LEU A 43 -9.47 18.16 -13.63
CA LEU A 43 -8.65 17.66 -12.52
C LEU A 43 -8.31 16.17 -12.62
N ILE A 44 -8.96 15.43 -13.52
CA ILE A 44 -8.79 13.99 -13.58
C ILE A 44 -7.35 13.60 -13.88
N ASP A 45 -6.68 14.27 -14.80
CA ASP A 45 -5.29 13.96 -15.17
C ASP A 45 -4.33 14.14 -13.99
N GLU A 46 -4.45 15.26 -13.27
CA GLU A 46 -3.62 15.54 -12.09
C GLU A 46 -3.91 14.52 -10.98
N LYS A 47 -5.17 14.25 -10.71
CA LYS A 47 -5.57 13.34 -9.62
C LYS A 47 -5.17 11.91 -9.90
N VAL A 48 -5.32 11.42 -11.14
CA VAL A 48 -4.86 10.10 -11.56
C VAL A 48 -3.34 9.98 -11.43
N THR A 49 -2.61 10.97 -11.94
CA THR A 49 -1.15 10.97 -11.88
C THR A 49 -0.66 10.96 -10.43
N ASN A 50 -1.26 11.77 -9.56
CA ASN A 50 -0.91 11.85 -8.15
C ASN A 50 -1.29 10.55 -7.39
N ASP A 51 -2.44 9.96 -7.70
CA ASP A 51 -2.88 8.70 -7.07
C ASP A 51 -1.98 7.53 -7.48
N ILE A 52 -1.62 7.43 -8.77
CA ILE A 52 -0.64 6.46 -9.26
C ILE A 52 0.71 6.66 -8.57
N ALA A 53 1.24 7.87 -8.54
CA ALA A 53 2.54 8.15 -7.94
C ALA A 53 2.58 7.84 -6.43
N THR A 54 1.53 8.19 -5.70
CA THR A 54 1.41 7.91 -4.26
C THR A 54 1.32 6.41 -4.01
N THR A 55 0.47 5.72 -4.76
CA THR A 55 0.30 4.26 -4.66
C THR A 55 1.60 3.52 -5.00
N GLN A 56 2.30 3.93 -6.06
CA GLN A 56 3.61 3.37 -6.41
C GLN A 56 4.65 3.63 -5.31
N GLY A 57 4.61 4.80 -4.67
CA GLY A 57 5.48 5.13 -3.54
C GLY A 57 5.31 4.17 -2.36
N TYR A 58 4.07 3.84 -1.99
CA TYR A 58 3.78 2.87 -0.94
C TYR A 58 4.06 1.42 -1.36
N LEU A 59 3.76 1.05 -2.60
CA LEU A 59 4.14 -0.28 -3.15
C LEU A 59 5.66 -0.47 -3.19
N SER A 60 6.44 0.59 -3.44
CA SER A 60 7.90 0.52 -3.39
C SER A 60 8.41 0.19 -1.99
N GLN A 61 7.81 0.72 -0.93
CA GLN A 61 8.20 0.38 0.44
C GLN A 61 7.98 -1.11 0.74
N ILE A 62 6.93 -1.72 0.19
CA ILE A 62 6.66 -3.16 0.31
C ILE A 62 7.65 -3.96 -0.57
N LYS A 63 7.77 -3.57 -1.83
CA LYS A 63 8.63 -4.24 -2.83
C LYS A 63 10.09 -4.27 -2.42
N ASP A 64 10.60 -3.15 -1.92
CA ASP A 64 12.00 -2.93 -1.57
C ASP A 64 12.26 -3.14 -0.06
N ASN A 65 11.30 -3.74 0.67
CA ASN A 65 11.42 -3.96 2.11
C ASN A 65 12.52 -4.97 2.43
N THR A 66 13.51 -4.55 3.23
CA THR A 66 14.65 -5.36 3.68
C THR A 66 14.58 -5.74 5.17
N VAL A 67 13.49 -5.41 5.86
CA VAL A 67 13.34 -5.65 7.31
C VAL A 67 13.47 -7.12 7.66
N THR A 68 12.96 -8.01 6.81
CA THR A 68 13.03 -9.45 7.08
C THR A 68 14.41 -10.01 6.82
N GLU A 69 15.10 -9.58 5.75
CA GLU A 69 16.49 -9.93 5.53
C GLU A 69 17.38 -9.47 6.69
N ALA A 70 17.15 -8.25 7.19
CA ALA A 70 17.86 -7.73 8.35
C ALA A 70 17.58 -8.59 9.61
N LYS A 71 16.35 -9.03 9.83
CA LYS A 71 16.00 -9.94 10.95
C LYS A 71 16.62 -11.31 10.78
N ILE A 72 16.61 -11.89 9.58
CA ILE A 72 17.28 -13.17 9.26
C ILE A 72 18.77 -13.05 9.54
N GLN A 73 19.40 -12.01 9.03
CA GLN A 73 20.82 -11.76 9.22
C GLN A 73 21.18 -11.59 10.71
N ALA A 74 20.41 -10.78 11.45
CA ALA A 74 20.60 -10.59 12.87
C ALA A 74 20.51 -11.92 13.65
N ARG A 75 19.53 -12.77 13.31
CA ARG A 75 19.36 -14.08 13.95
C ARG A 75 20.51 -15.04 13.61
N CYS A 76 20.98 -15.04 12.37
CA CYS A 76 22.14 -15.84 11.97
C CYS A 76 23.42 -15.39 12.72
N VAL A 77 23.65 -14.09 12.82
CA VAL A 77 24.80 -13.52 13.55
C VAL A 77 24.71 -13.83 15.05
N GLU A 78 23.55 -13.75 15.64
CA GLU A 78 23.33 -14.10 17.04
C GLU A 78 23.73 -15.56 17.34
N VAL A 79 23.24 -16.51 16.54
CA VAL A 79 23.57 -17.93 16.67
C VAL A 79 25.07 -18.18 16.44
N GLU A 80 25.65 -17.54 15.46
CA GLU A 80 27.10 -17.63 15.18
C GLU A 80 27.94 -17.14 16.35
N ASN A 81 27.59 -16.01 16.96
CA ASN A 81 28.29 -15.47 18.12
C ASN A 81 28.17 -16.40 19.33
N GLN A 82 26.99 -16.97 19.58
CA GLN A 82 26.79 -17.94 20.65
C GLN A 82 27.65 -19.20 20.43
N VAL A 83 27.67 -19.74 19.23
CA VAL A 83 28.51 -20.91 18.88
C VAL A 83 29.99 -20.58 19.00
N ASN A 84 30.45 -19.45 18.49
CA ASN A 84 31.85 -19.03 18.58
C ASN A 84 32.31 -18.87 20.02
N THR A 85 31.48 -18.30 20.90
CA THR A 85 31.78 -18.20 22.35
C THR A 85 31.94 -19.58 22.98
N LYS A 86 31.07 -20.53 22.60
CA LYS A 86 31.16 -21.90 23.11
C LYS A 86 32.32 -22.70 22.51
N LEU A 87 32.70 -22.42 21.27
CA LEU A 87 33.92 -22.98 20.65
C LEU A 87 35.18 -22.56 21.38
N GLN A 88 35.27 -21.31 21.86
CA GLN A 88 36.37 -20.86 22.70
C GLN A 88 36.41 -21.62 24.03
N SER A 89 35.25 -21.84 24.66
CA SER A 89 35.16 -22.64 25.89
C SER A 89 35.55 -24.09 25.61
N LEU A 90 35.11 -24.68 24.53
CA LEU A 90 35.47 -26.03 24.09
C LEU A 90 36.96 -26.18 23.85
N GLU A 91 37.57 -25.19 23.23
CA GLU A 91 39.03 -25.15 23.00
C GLU A 91 39.80 -25.16 24.34
N ALA A 92 39.38 -24.30 25.27
CA ALA A 92 39.98 -24.20 26.58
C ALA A 92 39.89 -25.54 27.36
N GLU A 93 38.72 -26.20 27.31
CA GLU A 93 38.55 -27.49 28.01
C GLU A 93 39.32 -28.63 27.37
N ILE A 94 39.33 -28.79 26.05
CA ILE A 94 40.08 -29.82 25.36
C ILE A 94 41.61 -29.67 25.59
N LYS A 95 42.07 -28.41 25.64
CA LYS A 95 43.49 -28.08 25.84
C LYS A 95 43.92 -28.06 27.30
N ASN A 96 42.99 -28.19 28.24
CA ASN A 96 43.26 -28.16 29.70
C ASN A 96 44.17 -29.32 30.07
N PRO A 97 45.39 -29.05 30.62
CA PRO A 97 46.34 -30.11 30.96
C PRO A 97 45.89 -30.99 32.16
N LEU A 98 44.94 -30.50 32.97
CA LEU A 98 44.41 -31.22 34.11
C LEU A 98 43.33 -32.25 33.74
N ASN A 99 42.58 -31.98 32.69
CA ASN A 99 41.52 -32.86 32.17
C ASN A 99 41.53 -32.85 30.63
N PRO A 100 42.57 -33.38 30.00
CA PRO A 100 42.77 -33.21 28.58
C PRO A 100 41.79 -34.03 27.71
N GLY A 101 41.40 -33.48 26.58
CA GLY A 101 40.62 -34.20 25.58
C GLY A 101 39.11 -34.27 25.86
N ASN A 102 38.53 -35.47 25.82
CA ASN A 102 37.09 -35.73 25.94
C ASN A 102 36.63 -35.91 27.42
N GLY A 103 36.91 -34.94 28.29
CA GLY A 103 36.50 -34.97 29.69
C GLY A 103 35.00 -34.58 29.90
N PRO A 104 34.47 -34.72 31.13
CA PRO A 104 33.09 -34.36 31.45
C PRO A 104 32.72 -32.92 31.09
N GLU A 105 33.63 -31.95 31.26
CA GLU A 105 33.41 -30.55 30.93
C GLU A 105 33.36 -30.34 29.39
N THR A 106 34.18 -31.05 28.62
CA THR A 106 34.10 -31.09 27.19
C THR A 106 32.72 -31.56 26.71
N GLU A 107 32.19 -32.65 27.34
CA GLU A 107 30.86 -33.17 27.00
C GLU A 107 29.75 -32.20 27.39
N ARG A 108 29.85 -31.47 28.50
CA ARG A 108 28.92 -30.42 28.89
C ARG A 108 28.88 -29.29 27.87
N VAL A 109 30.03 -28.77 27.45
CA VAL A 109 30.12 -27.70 26.45
C VAL A 109 29.59 -28.16 25.09
N LEU A 110 29.85 -29.39 24.66
CA LEU A 110 29.27 -29.98 23.43
C LEU A 110 27.75 -30.08 23.53
N GLY A 111 27.20 -30.40 24.73
CA GLY A 111 25.75 -30.38 24.96
C GLY A 111 25.13 -28.99 24.82
N GLU A 112 25.81 -27.96 25.35
CA GLU A 112 25.37 -26.56 25.20
C GLU A 112 25.40 -26.10 23.72
N ILE A 113 26.44 -26.48 22.94
CA ILE A 113 26.52 -26.20 21.52
C ILE A 113 25.40 -26.94 20.80
N ALA A 114 25.13 -28.21 21.12
CA ALA A 114 24.04 -28.97 20.52
C ALA A 114 22.68 -28.28 20.73
N GLN A 115 22.44 -27.73 21.90
CA GLN A 115 21.22 -27.00 22.24
C GLN A 115 21.10 -25.71 21.42
N ILE A 116 22.19 -24.94 21.29
CA ILE A 116 22.21 -23.71 20.45
C ILE A 116 21.88 -24.05 18.96
N LEU A 117 22.50 -25.12 18.46
CA LEU A 117 22.30 -25.59 17.08
C LEU A 117 20.92 -26.24 16.85
N GLY A 118 20.25 -26.66 17.92
CA GLY A 118 18.97 -27.37 17.87
C GLY A 118 19.11 -28.81 17.37
N VAL A 119 20.27 -29.44 17.63
CA VAL A 119 20.53 -30.87 17.36
C VAL A 119 20.47 -31.69 18.65
N SER A 120 20.14 -32.97 18.55
CA SER A 120 20.00 -33.83 19.74
C SER A 120 21.30 -34.00 20.50
N LYS A 121 22.39 -34.10 19.80
CA LYS A 121 23.76 -34.21 20.38
C LYS A 121 24.83 -33.97 19.29
N ILE A 122 26.02 -33.57 19.71
CA ILE A 122 27.25 -33.67 18.92
C ILE A 122 27.97 -34.95 19.33
N ASN A 123 28.22 -35.82 18.33
CA ASN A 123 28.85 -37.09 18.61
C ASN A 123 30.27 -36.91 19.12
N LYS A 124 30.62 -37.72 20.11
CA LYS A 124 31.98 -37.76 20.66
C LYS A 124 32.95 -38.28 19.58
N LEU A 125 33.99 -37.50 19.34
CA LEU A 125 35.03 -37.88 18.42
C LEU A 125 36.12 -38.71 19.15
N SER A 126 36.71 -39.67 18.42
CA SER A 126 37.81 -40.46 18.95
C SER A 126 39.08 -39.64 19.02
N GLY A 127 39.69 -39.52 20.19
CA GLY A 127 40.95 -38.82 20.39
C GLY A 127 41.34 -38.85 21.87
N VAL A 128 42.58 -39.12 22.18
CA VAL A 128 43.04 -39.33 23.56
C VAL A 128 43.56 -38.04 24.21
N GLY A 129 44.04 -37.07 23.42
CA GLY A 129 44.44 -35.75 23.90
C GLY A 129 45.68 -35.74 24.84
N ASN A 130 46.50 -36.75 24.80
CA ASN A 130 47.67 -36.89 25.68
C ASN A 130 48.73 -35.84 25.37
N THR A 131 48.91 -35.52 24.08
CA THR A 131 49.88 -34.51 23.63
C THR A 131 49.16 -33.22 23.21
N VAL A 132 49.90 -32.11 23.17
CA VAL A 132 49.41 -30.83 22.67
C VAL A 132 48.92 -30.94 21.22
N ALA A 133 49.66 -31.70 20.41
CA ALA A 133 49.30 -31.91 18.99
C ALA A 133 47.98 -32.68 18.86
N GLU A 134 47.78 -33.75 19.63
CA GLU A 134 46.52 -34.52 19.63
C GLU A 134 45.34 -33.66 20.08
N ARG A 135 45.51 -32.82 21.12
CA ARG A 135 44.44 -31.88 21.60
C ARG A 135 44.08 -30.86 20.53
N ASN A 136 45.05 -30.31 19.84
CA ASN A 136 44.80 -29.40 18.73
C ASN A 136 44.06 -30.10 17.59
N THR A 137 44.44 -31.31 17.21
CA THR A 137 43.78 -32.09 16.16
C THR A 137 42.35 -32.42 16.56
N LEU A 138 42.11 -32.83 17.82
CA LEU A 138 40.77 -33.13 18.34
C LEU A 138 39.89 -31.88 18.33
N TYR A 139 40.40 -30.74 18.77
CA TYR A 139 39.65 -29.47 18.73
C TYR A 139 39.30 -29.09 17.30
N GLN A 140 40.22 -29.15 16.34
CA GLN A 140 39.95 -28.82 14.95
C GLN A 140 38.86 -29.75 14.37
N ALA A 141 38.90 -31.04 14.65
CA ALA A 141 37.88 -31.98 14.21
C ALA A 141 36.49 -31.64 14.76
N TYR A 142 36.38 -31.29 16.05
CA TYR A 142 35.12 -30.80 16.64
C TYR A 142 34.65 -29.50 16.00
N ARG A 143 35.55 -28.55 15.85
CA ARG A 143 35.25 -27.23 15.22
C ARG A 143 34.68 -27.43 13.84
N ASP A 144 35.26 -28.28 13.00
CA ASP A 144 34.80 -28.52 11.62
C ASP A 144 33.36 -29.12 11.61
N VAL A 145 33.10 -30.09 12.48
CA VAL A 145 31.74 -30.66 12.63
C VAL A 145 30.74 -29.61 13.12
N ILE A 146 31.11 -28.79 14.11
CA ILE A 146 30.24 -27.76 14.68
C ILE A 146 29.95 -26.67 13.67
N LEU A 147 30.94 -26.21 12.88
CA LEU A 147 30.74 -25.21 11.84
C LEU A 147 29.82 -25.73 10.72
N LEU A 148 29.94 -27.00 10.33
CA LEU A 148 28.99 -27.59 9.38
C LEU A 148 27.56 -27.60 9.93
N GLN A 149 27.37 -27.92 11.21
CA GLN A 149 26.04 -27.87 11.84
C GLN A 149 25.53 -26.43 11.98
N LEU A 150 26.41 -25.46 12.21
CA LEU A 150 26.07 -24.04 12.23
C LEU A 150 25.56 -23.56 10.86
N ASP A 151 26.21 -23.95 9.77
CA ASP A 151 25.75 -23.63 8.42
C ASP A 151 24.37 -24.24 8.13
N ASN A 152 24.14 -25.49 8.54
CA ASN A 152 22.82 -26.11 8.47
C ASN A 152 21.77 -25.34 9.29
N LYS A 153 22.10 -24.88 10.49
CA LYS A 153 21.23 -24.08 11.34
C LYS A 153 20.87 -22.75 10.67
N LYS A 154 21.86 -22.04 10.11
CA LYS A 154 21.65 -20.81 9.34
C LYS A 154 20.72 -21.04 8.16
N MET A 155 20.93 -22.10 7.37
CA MET A 155 20.03 -22.46 6.27
C MET A 155 18.60 -22.72 6.74
N ASN A 156 18.40 -23.38 7.88
CA ASN A 156 17.08 -23.62 8.44
C ASN A 156 16.41 -22.31 8.90
N ILE A 157 17.15 -21.40 9.55
CA ILE A 157 16.66 -20.06 9.90
C ILE A 157 16.17 -19.33 8.65
N ILE A 158 16.96 -19.33 7.57
CA ILE A 158 16.59 -18.73 6.29
C ILE A 158 15.29 -19.37 5.75
N LYS A 159 15.20 -20.69 5.70
CA LYS A 159 14.01 -21.42 5.21
C LYS A 159 12.77 -21.14 6.04
N GLU A 160 12.88 -21.09 7.36
CA GLU A 160 11.75 -20.85 8.26
C GLU A 160 11.23 -19.41 8.18
N MET A 161 12.11 -18.44 7.95
CA MET A 161 11.76 -17.02 7.94
C MET A 161 11.44 -16.47 6.52
N GLN A 162 11.86 -17.15 5.45
CA GLN A 162 11.73 -16.70 4.06
C GLN A 162 10.40 -17.02 3.33
N PRO A 163 9.64 -18.10 3.64
CA PRO A 163 8.51 -18.50 2.81
C PRO A 163 7.35 -17.50 2.74
N SER A 164 7.12 -16.72 3.78
CA SER A 164 6.07 -15.69 3.77
C SER A 164 6.50 -14.39 3.07
N ASN A 165 7.79 -14.23 2.81
CA ASN A 165 8.40 -12.97 2.35
C ASN A 165 8.34 -12.74 0.86
N ASP A 166 8.57 -13.78 0.05
CA ASP A 166 8.65 -13.62 -1.40
C ASP A 166 7.30 -13.26 -2.03
N ASN A 167 6.20 -13.63 -1.38
CA ASN A 167 4.87 -13.42 -1.96
C ASN A 167 4.45 -11.94 -1.93
N TYR A 168 4.70 -11.20 -0.82
CA TYR A 168 4.33 -9.80 -0.74
C TYR A 168 5.16 -8.94 -1.70
N ARG A 169 6.46 -9.22 -1.82
CA ARG A 169 7.35 -8.53 -2.77
C ARG A 169 6.94 -8.76 -4.22
N LYS A 170 6.65 -10.01 -4.58
CA LYS A 170 6.17 -10.37 -5.94
C LYS A 170 4.87 -9.66 -6.26
N THR A 171 3.91 -9.67 -5.33
CA THR A 171 2.62 -8.99 -5.50
C THR A 171 2.81 -7.49 -5.65
N ALA A 172 3.54 -6.85 -4.74
CA ALA A 172 3.81 -5.42 -4.80
C ALA A 172 4.58 -5.02 -6.07
N THR A 173 5.56 -5.84 -6.52
CA THR A 173 6.29 -5.62 -7.77
C THR A 173 5.38 -5.70 -8.99
N LYS A 174 4.46 -6.67 -9.02
CA LYS A 174 3.48 -6.82 -10.10
C LYS A 174 2.59 -5.59 -10.18
N ASP A 175 2.01 -5.17 -9.06
CA ASP A 175 1.07 -4.05 -9.04
C ASP A 175 1.78 -2.72 -9.31
N TRP A 176 2.99 -2.55 -8.81
CA TRP A 176 3.83 -1.39 -9.13
C TRP A 176 4.09 -1.28 -10.64
N LYS A 177 4.46 -2.39 -11.31
CA LYS A 177 4.66 -2.44 -12.76
C LYS A 177 3.38 -2.20 -13.54
N ASN A 178 2.23 -2.71 -13.07
CA ASN A 178 0.94 -2.46 -13.70
C ASN A 178 0.61 -0.96 -13.68
N LEU A 179 0.85 -0.27 -12.56
CA LEU A 179 0.66 1.18 -12.46
C LEU A 179 1.65 1.96 -13.32
N GLU A 180 2.91 1.51 -13.43
CA GLU A 180 3.90 2.10 -14.32
C GLU A 180 3.46 2.01 -15.79
N LEU A 181 2.96 0.84 -16.22
CA LEU A 181 2.41 0.65 -17.56
C LEU A 181 1.16 1.49 -17.78
N THR A 182 0.25 1.55 -16.81
CA THR A 182 -0.95 2.38 -16.86
C THR A 182 -0.58 3.85 -17.09
N LYS A 183 0.36 4.37 -16.31
CA LYS A 183 0.86 5.74 -16.47
C LYS A 183 1.45 5.94 -17.86
N LYS A 184 2.30 5.04 -18.32
CA LYS A 184 2.91 5.10 -19.66
C LYS A 184 1.86 5.11 -20.77
N TYR A 185 0.77 4.35 -20.64
CA TYR A 185 -0.32 4.33 -21.65
C TYR A 185 -1.14 5.61 -21.62
N ILE A 186 -1.35 6.21 -20.44
CA ILE A 186 -1.97 7.54 -20.33
C ILE A 186 -1.09 8.60 -21.00
N ASP A 187 0.20 8.64 -20.66
CA ASP A 187 1.17 9.59 -21.19
C ASP A 187 1.32 9.46 -22.74
N ALA A 188 1.14 8.25 -23.27
CA ALA A 188 1.18 7.97 -24.71
C ALA A 188 -0.17 8.18 -25.42
N GLY A 189 -1.23 8.59 -24.72
CA GLY A 189 -2.58 8.76 -25.27
C GLY A 189 -3.26 7.45 -25.68
N GLN A 190 -2.77 6.30 -25.20
CA GLN A 190 -3.36 4.98 -25.45
C GLN A 190 -4.48 4.65 -24.46
N LEU A 191 -4.52 5.31 -23.31
CA LEU A 191 -5.63 5.32 -22.36
C LEU A 191 -6.12 6.75 -22.22
N SER A 192 -7.41 6.96 -22.49
CA SER A 192 -8.06 8.27 -22.39
C SER A 192 -8.80 8.42 -21.08
N LEU A 193 -8.43 9.41 -20.28
CA LEU A 193 -9.12 9.70 -19.01
C LEU A 193 -10.50 10.37 -19.20
N THR A 194 -10.99 10.46 -20.44
CA THR A 194 -12.36 10.87 -20.78
C THR A 194 -13.20 9.71 -21.28
N ASP A 195 -12.61 8.55 -21.52
CA ASP A 195 -13.30 7.30 -21.88
C ASP A 195 -13.63 6.47 -20.64
N ALA A 196 -14.85 5.95 -20.56
CA ALA A 196 -15.36 5.25 -19.37
C ALA A 196 -14.68 3.89 -19.16
N ASP A 197 -14.33 3.16 -20.21
CA ASP A 197 -13.69 1.84 -20.10
C ASP A 197 -12.20 1.99 -19.76
N ASP A 198 -11.55 3.00 -20.31
CA ASP A 198 -10.17 3.33 -19.98
C ASP A 198 -10.03 3.76 -18.53
N ILE A 199 -10.90 4.65 -18.05
CA ILE A 199 -10.93 5.05 -16.63
C ILE A 199 -11.18 3.85 -15.72
N LYS A 200 -12.09 2.95 -16.09
CA LYS A 200 -12.35 1.72 -15.33
C LYS A 200 -11.10 0.85 -15.23
N THR A 201 -10.32 0.76 -16.31
CA THR A 201 -9.04 0.04 -16.33
C THR A 201 -8.03 0.68 -15.37
N VAL A 202 -7.91 2.00 -15.38
CA VAL A 202 -7.06 2.75 -14.44
C VAL A 202 -7.49 2.52 -13.00
N CYS A 203 -8.80 2.63 -12.70
CA CYS A 203 -9.35 2.37 -11.36
C CYS A 203 -9.09 0.94 -10.90
N ASN A 204 -9.22 -0.05 -11.77
CA ASN A 204 -8.95 -1.45 -11.43
C ASN A 204 -7.49 -1.67 -11.04
N ASN A 205 -6.55 -1.10 -11.78
CA ASN A 205 -5.12 -1.20 -11.48
C ASN A 205 -4.76 -0.48 -10.17
N LEU A 206 -5.34 0.69 -9.92
CA LEU A 206 -5.20 1.39 -8.64
C LEU A 206 -5.79 0.58 -7.49
N ASN A 207 -7.00 0.02 -7.63
CA ASN A 207 -7.66 -0.80 -6.60
C ASN A 207 -6.82 -2.03 -6.24
N GLN A 208 -6.13 -2.66 -7.20
CA GLN A 208 -5.18 -3.75 -6.92
C GLN A 208 -4.03 -3.25 -6.04
N GLY A 209 -3.43 -2.11 -6.38
CA GLY A 209 -2.39 -1.49 -5.57
C GLY A 209 -2.86 -1.15 -4.15
N TYR A 210 -4.05 -0.56 -4.00
CA TYR A 210 -4.66 -0.28 -2.71
C TYR A 210 -4.86 -1.55 -1.88
N SER A 211 -5.36 -2.63 -2.50
CA SER A 211 -5.57 -3.93 -1.84
C SER A 211 -4.25 -4.53 -1.35
N THR A 212 -3.19 -4.43 -2.13
CA THR A 212 -1.86 -4.91 -1.75
C THR A 212 -1.26 -4.07 -0.62
N ILE A 213 -1.39 -2.74 -0.65
CA ILE A 213 -0.96 -1.85 0.43
C ILE A 213 -1.71 -2.17 1.73
N LYS A 214 -3.03 -2.35 1.65
CA LYS A 214 -3.85 -2.77 2.80
C LYS A 214 -3.39 -4.11 3.39
N ALA A 215 -3.18 -5.11 2.54
CA ALA A 215 -2.76 -6.45 2.98
C ALA A 215 -1.38 -6.45 3.67
N TYR A 216 -0.50 -5.54 3.29
CA TYR A 216 0.88 -5.47 3.75
C TYR A 216 1.22 -4.13 4.42
N GLN A 217 0.22 -3.47 5.03
CA GLN A 217 0.34 -2.16 5.67
C GLN A 217 1.44 -2.07 6.74
N GLN A 218 1.80 -3.21 7.37
CA GLN A 218 2.87 -3.28 8.36
C GLN A 218 4.26 -2.95 7.80
N PHE A 219 4.41 -2.92 6.47
CA PHE A 219 5.66 -2.56 5.79
C PHE A 219 5.63 -1.14 5.22
N VAL A 220 4.54 -0.39 5.47
CA VAL A 220 4.31 0.93 4.89
C VAL A 220 4.36 1.99 5.98
N ASP A 221 5.19 3.01 5.75
CA ASP A 221 5.21 4.25 6.51
C ASP A 221 4.38 5.29 5.76
N PHE A 222 3.16 5.53 6.26
CA PHE A 222 2.22 6.47 5.64
C PHE A 222 2.61 7.91 5.93
N LYS A 223 2.55 8.77 4.91
CA LYS A 223 2.92 10.19 5.02
C LYS A 223 2.05 10.97 5.99
N ASN A 224 0.78 10.59 6.12
CA ASN A 224 -0.21 11.21 6.99
C ASN A 224 -1.36 10.24 7.31
N ASP A 225 -2.19 10.60 8.31
CA ASP A 225 -3.31 9.77 8.74
C ASP A 225 -4.40 9.65 7.67
N GLY A 226 -4.61 10.69 6.85
CA GLY A 226 -5.57 10.65 5.75
C GLY A 226 -5.21 9.61 4.67
N ASP A 227 -3.93 9.50 4.32
CA ASP A 227 -3.47 8.44 3.42
C ASP A 227 -3.62 7.07 4.09
N LYS A 228 -3.22 6.93 5.36
CA LYS A 228 -3.41 5.69 6.10
C LYS A 228 -4.86 5.24 6.07
N ASP A 229 -5.79 6.12 6.40
CA ASP A 229 -7.22 5.80 6.39
C ASP A 229 -7.73 5.44 5.00
N ALA A 230 -7.28 6.15 3.95
CA ALA A 230 -7.66 5.86 2.57
C ALA A 230 -7.26 4.46 2.10
N TYR A 231 -6.08 3.98 2.51
CA TYR A 231 -5.58 2.66 2.10
C TYR A 231 -6.01 1.52 3.04
N THR A 232 -6.29 1.78 4.32
CA THR A 232 -6.49 0.73 5.32
C THR A 232 -7.93 0.54 5.77
N CYS A 233 -8.87 1.44 5.39
CA CYS A 233 -10.29 1.32 5.73
C CYS A 233 -10.89 -0.02 5.26
N SER A 234 -12.06 -0.38 5.76
CA SER A 234 -12.73 -1.66 5.47
C SER A 234 -13.00 -1.87 3.98
N ASN A 235 -13.33 -0.79 3.26
CA ASN A 235 -13.57 -0.80 1.81
C ASN A 235 -12.81 0.36 1.16
N PRO A 236 -11.49 0.21 0.90
CA PRO A 236 -10.69 1.27 0.32
C PRO A 236 -11.16 1.59 -1.09
N GLN A 237 -11.50 2.85 -1.31
CA GLN A 237 -11.79 3.40 -2.63
C GLN A 237 -10.65 4.31 -3.05
N THR A 238 -10.16 4.13 -4.27
CA THR A 238 -9.13 5.01 -4.83
C THR A 238 -9.65 6.45 -4.92
N LYS A 239 -8.75 7.42 -4.79
CA LYS A 239 -9.09 8.84 -4.94
C LYS A 239 -9.73 9.10 -6.32
N VAL A 240 -9.30 8.37 -7.35
CA VAL A 240 -9.87 8.42 -8.70
C VAL A 240 -11.30 7.88 -8.73
N SER A 241 -11.58 6.73 -8.10
CA SER A 241 -12.95 6.17 -8.04
C SER A 241 -13.93 7.10 -7.35
N ARG A 242 -13.51 7.83 -6.32
CA ARG A 242 -14.33 8.83 -5.64
C ARG A 242 -14.66 10.02 -6.53
N LEU A 243 -13.72 10.44 -7.40
CA LEU A 243 -13.96 11.52 -8.36
C LEU A 243 -15.01 11.17 -9.42
N LEU A 244 -15.23 9.88 -9.70
CA LEU A 244 -16.28 9.43 -10.63
C LEU A 244 -17.70 9.58 -10.04
N SER A 245 -17.83 9.68 -8.74
CA SER A 245 -19.11 9.79 -8.03
C SER A 245 -19.45 11.26 -7.77
N VAL A 246 -20.54 11.74 -8.35
CA VAL A 246 -21.07 13.09 -8.06
C VAL A 246 -21.27 13.27 -6.56
N TYR A 247 -21.85 12.28 -5.90
CA TYR A 247 -22.13 12.32 -4.47
C TYR A 247 -20.84 12.44 -3.63
N ASP A 248 -19.84 11.61 -3.90
CA ASP A 248 -18.58 11.60 -3.13
C ASP A 248 -17.81 12.91 -3.29
N VAL A 249 -17.79 13.49 -4.50
CA VAL A 249 -17.17 14.79 -4.76
C VAL A 249 -17.84 15.90 -3.94
N TRP A 250 -19.16 15.91 -3.84
CA TRP A 250 -19.87 16.90 -3.01
C TRP A 250 -19.65 16.67 -1.52
N VAL A 251 -19.60 15.43 -1.06
CA VAL A 251 -19.25 15.10 0.33
C VAL A 251 -17.83 15.58 0.66
N ASP A 252 -16.87 15.33 -0.24
CA ASP A 252 -15.47 15.75 -0.06
C ASP A 252 -15.33 17.28 -0.07
N PHE A 253 -16.12 17.97 -0.90
CA PHE A 253 -16.18 19.43 -0.89
C PHE A 253 -16.71 19.97 0.45
N ILE A 254 -17.81 19.43 0.97
CA ILE A 254 -18.40 19.85 2.25
C ILE A 254 -17.43 19.58 3.41
N LYS A 255 -16.64 18.49 3.34
CA LYS A 255 -15.62 18.17 4.33
C LYS A 255 -14.33 19.02 4.20
N GLY A 256 -14.21 19.82 3.12
CA GLY A 256 -13.03 20.65 2.86
C GLY A 256 -11.84 19.87 2.29
N GLU A 257 -12.03 18.64 1.84
CA GLU A 257 -10.98 17.79 1.26
C GLU A 257 -10.62 18.17 -0.19
N LEU A 258 -11.53 18.87 -0.88
CA LEU A 258 -11.28 19.46 -2.18
C LEU A 258 -10.92 20.94 -1.97
N GLY A 259 -9.83 21.40 -2.57
CA GLY A 259 -9.39 22.81 -2.47
C GLY A 259 -10.56 23.77 -2.75
N GLY A 260 -11.12 24.35 -1.69
CA GLY A 260 -12.44 24.99 -1.69
C GLY A 260 -12.65 26.05 -2.77
N LEU A 261 -11.64 26.90 -3.05
CA LEU A 261 -11.73 27.95 -4.07
C LEU A 261 -11.84 27.39 -5.51
N ALA A 262 -11.13 26.31 -5.81
CA ALA A 262 -11.19 25.70 -7.13
C ALA A 262 -12.58 25.09 -7.40
N PHE A 263 -13.18 24.43 -6.42
CA PHE A 263 -14.50 23.83 -6.59
C PHE A 263 -15.60 24.91 -6.68
N VAL A 264 -15.52 25.99 -5.87
CA VAL A 264 -16.43 27.13 -5.97
C VAL A 264 -16.38 27.80 -7.36
N PHE A 265 -15.19 27.91 -7.96
CA PHE A 265 -15.05 28.40 -9.33
C PHE A 265 -15.89 27.58 -10.33
N TRP A 266 -15.86 26.24 -10.21
CA TRP A 266 -16.64 25.35 -11.08
C TRP A 266 -18.14 25.43 -10.82
N ILE A 267 -18.56 25.69 -9.61
CA ILE A 267 -19.96 26.01 -9.28
C ILE A 267 -20.38 27.28 -10.03
N LEU A 268 -19.59 28.35 -9.98
CA LEU A 268 -19.89 29.59 -10.69
C LEU A 268 -19.96 29.40 -12.21
N ILE A 269 -19.04 28.63 -12.79
CA ILE A 269 -19.09 28.29 -14.24
C ILE A 269 -20.36 27.51 -14.57
N SER A 270 -20.76 26.55 -13.76
CA SER A 270 -22.01 25.79 -13.96
C SER A 270 -23.22 26.72 -13.98
N ILE A 271 -23.32 27.64 -13.02
CA ILE A 271 -24.40 28.63 -12.93
C ILE A 271 -24.41 29.52 -14.21
N LEU A 272 -23.25 29.99 -14.64
CA LEU A 272 -23.15 30.84 -15.83
C LEU A 272 -23.61 30.10 -17.09
N VAL A 273 -23.25 28.84 -17.26
CA VAL A 273 -23.65 28.01 -18.42
C VAL A 273 -25.16 27.79 -18.42
N ASP A 274 -25.76 27.48 -17.27
CA ASP A 274 -27.21 27.26 -17.15
C ASP A 274 -28.00 28.56 -17.41
N VAL A 275 -27.52 29.71 -16.91
CA VAL A 275 -28.13 31.03 -17.17
C VAL A 275 -28.02 31.41 -18.64
N ALA A 276 -26.85 31.18 -19.27
CA ALA A 276 -26.66 31.43 -20.69
C ALA A 276 -27.60 30.58 -21.55
N ALA A 277 -27.72 29.29 -21.23
CA ALA A 277 -28.65 28.38 -21.93
C ALA A 277 -30.11 28.88 -21.85
N PHE A 278 -30.53 29.36 -20.68
CA PHE A 278 -31.87 29.94 -20.49
C PHE A 278 -32.08 31.20 -21.33
N ILE A 279 -31.09 32.11 -21.38
CA ILE A 279 -31.17 33.36 -22.16
C ILE A 279 -31.23 33.02 -23.66
N PHE A 280 -30.42 32.11 -24.18
CA PHE A 280 -30.45 31.68 -25.58
C PHE A 280 -31.78 31.03 -25.94
N PHE A 281 -32.35 30.23 -25.06
CA PHE A 281 -33.67 29.65 -25.26
C PHE A 281 -34.76 30.72 -25.39
N ASP A 282 -34.79 31.69 -24.45
CA ASP A 282 -35.76 32.80 -24.49
C ASP A 282 -35.66 33.63 -25.78
N ILE A 283 -34.44 33.94 -26.21
CA ILE A 283 -34.18 34.65 -27.47
C ILE A 283 -34.67 33.84 -28.68
N ALA A 284 -34.40 32.52 -28.70
CA ALA A 284 -34.78 31.66 -29.81
C ALA A 284 -36.32 31.52 -29.97
N PHE A 285 -37.05 31.53 -28.88
CA PHE A 285 -38.50 31.37 -28.85
C PHE A 285 -39.23 32.72 -29.07
N LYS A 286 -38.72 33.85 -28.55
CA LYS A 286 -39.27 35.18 -28.82
C LYS A 286 -39.35 35.56 -30.31
N LYS A 287 -38.42 35.04 -31.12
CA LYS A 287 -38.38 35.29 -32.59
C LYS A 287 -39.49 34.55 -33.38
N ARG A 288 -40.22 33.64 -32.77
CA ARG A 288 -41.29 32.87 -33.41
C ARG A 288 -42.72 33.49 -33.26
N GLU A 289 -42.83 34.51 -32.42
CA GLU A 289 -44.12 35.20 -32.23
C GLU A 289 -44.27 36.53 -33.03
N MET A 290 -43.32 36.86 -33.92
CA MET A 290 -43.38 37.90 -34.93
C MET A 290 -43.49 37.28 -36.34
#